data_abc162e6fc865441de73a971e8e32964
#
_entry.id   abc162e6fc865441de73a971e8e32964
#
_cell.length_a   1.000
_cell.length_b   1.000
_cell.length_c   1.000
_cell.angle_alpha   90.00
_cell.angle_beta   90.00
_cell.angle_gamma   90.00
#
_symmetry.space_group_name_H-M   'P 1'
#
loop_
_entity.id
_entity.type
_entity.pdbx_description
1 polymer ?
#
loop_
_entity_poly.entity_id
_entity_poly.type
_entity_poly.pdbx_seq_one_letter_code
_entity_poly.pdbx_strand_id
1 'polypeptide(L)'
;MSNTQTANATDNPLAWLKTKPSLAALRETFPEIWQEVESELNAAQTEDNPARLHALLNPTPSRDSGKKQSPREQAILVRSAVKQRMAALAVERHALALVTGQVSGKVRFNLFNGMLAQRLLFKQGFERKPVSLFWFKLLWPLIWQKRFLMPLVERKGIYCFYSQTLIDQLATLIGRRKSLEIAAGDGTLTRFLQARGVEITATDDHSWPDRIEYPDSVIRMDAETALRKHAPQVVICSWPPAQNSFEREIFRTSSVELYIVIASQHRFASGNWADYIAQKSFDFEQTEELSRLVLPPELGSMVSVFTRKTG
;
A
#
# COMPACT_ATOMS: atom_id res chain seq x y z
N MET A 1 1.74 -12.89 32.56
CA MET A 1 2.25 -11.58 32.04
C MET A 1 1.15 -10.61 31.59
N SER A 2 -0.13 -10.92 31.84
CA SER A 2 -1.28 -10.12 31.36
C SER A 2 -1.63 -8.90 32.25
N ASN A 3 -1.39 -8.97 33.57
CA ASN A 3 -1.88 -7.95 34.52
C ASN A 3 -1.08 -6.62 34.54
N THR A 4 0.15 -6.59 34.08
CA THR A 4 0.99 -5.37 34.13
C THR A 4 0.74 -4.44 32.92
N GLN A 5 0.25 -4.97 31.82
CA GLN A 5 -0.09 -4.18 30.62
C GLN A 5 -1.44 -3.45 30.75
N THR A 6 -2.40 -4.04 31.44
CA THR A 6 -3.72 -3.44 31.70
C THR A 6 -3.66 -2.30 32.71
N ALA A 7 -2.84 -2.38 33.74
CA ALA A 7 -2.67 -1.31 34.72
C ALA A 7 -2.12 -0.01 34.09
N ASN A 8 -1.16 -0.09 33.15
CA ASN A 8 -0.64 1.08 32.42
C ASN A 8 -1.64 1.69 31.42
N ALA A 9 -2.62 0.93 30.96
CA ALA A 9 -3.59 1.40 29.98
C ALA A 9 -4.67 2.30 30.59
N THR A 10 -5.06 2.06 31.83
CA THR A 10 -6.04 2.86 32.58
C THR A 10 -5.43 4.11 33.18
N ASP A 11 -4.16 4.06 33.62
CA ASP A 11 -3.48 5.18 34.27
C ASP A 11 -3.00 6.24 33.28
N ASN A 12 -2.53 5.85 32.09
CA ASN A 12 -2.12 6.78 31.03
C ASN A 12 -2.49 6.25 29.64
N PRO A 13 -3.76 6.32 29.24
CA PRO A 13 -4.25 5.75 27.99
C PRO A 13 -3.58 6.31 26.72
N LEU A 14 -3.24 7.62 26.72
CA LEU A 14 -2.57 8.24 25.55
C LEU A 14 -1.13 7.75 25.39
N ALA A 15 -0.40 7.54 26.48
CA ALA A 15 0.94 6.94 26.41
C ALA A 15 0.86 5.47 25.97
N TRP A 16 -0.14 4.74 26.47
CA TRP A 16 -0.36 3.36 26.07
C TRP A 16 -0.74 3.24 24.58
N LEU A 17 -1.55 4.13 24.03
CA LEU A 17 -1.88 4.15 22.58
C LEU A 17 -0.63 4.32 21.69
N LYS A 18 0.41 5.02 22.16
CA LYS A 18 1.70 5.15 21.44
C LYS A 18 2.43 3.82 21.30
N THR A 19 2.19 2.85 22.16
CA THR A 19 2.75 1.50 22.04
C THR A 19 2.06 0.65 20.96
N LYS A 20 1.10 1.23 20.23
CA LYS A 20 0.33 0.61 19.15
C LYS A 20 -0.36 -0.71 19.59
N PRO A 21 -1.22 -0.69 20.63
CA PRO A 21 -1.91 -1.88 21.12
C PRO A 21 -2.74 -2.53 20.01
N SER A 22 -2.91 -3.84 20.11
CA SER A 22 -3.76 -4.61 19.19
C SER A 22 -5.23 -4.30 19.39
N LEU A 23 -6.08 -4.56 18.38
CA LEU A 23 -7.52 -4.41 18.50
C LEU A 23 -8.10 -5.26 19.63
N ALA A 24 -7.55 -6.45 19.88
CA ALA A 24 -7.97 -7.32 20.98
C ALA A 24 -7.70 -6.68 22.34
N ALA A 25 -6.50 -6.13 22.55
CA ALA A 25 -6.14 -5.44 23.78
C ALA A 25 -6.99 -4.17 24.01
N LEU A 26 -7.30 -3.41 22.96
CA LEU A 26 -8.18 -2.24 23.04
C LEU A 26 -9.60 -2.64 23.43
N ARG A 27 -10.15 -3.70 22.84
CA ARG A 27 -11.51 -4.22 23.14
C ARG A 27 -11.62 -4.70 24.58
N GLU A 28 -10.60 -5.36 25.09
CA GLU A 28 -10.55 -5.84 26.47
C GLU A 28 -10.49 -4.67 27.46
N THR A 29 -9.71 -3.62 27.13
CA THR A 29 -9.52 -2.46 28.01
C THR A 29 -10.67 -1.47 27.96
N PHE A 30 -11.30 -1.26 26.79
CA PHE A 30 -12.35 -0.26 26.58
C PHE A 30 -13.58 -0.87 25.87
N PRO A 31 -14.27 -1.82 26.48
CA PRO A 31 -15.38 -2.54 25.84
C PRO A 31 -16.55 -1.64 25.42
N GLU A 32 -16.84 -0.60 26.19
CA GLU A 32 -17.93 0.35 25.87
C GLU A 32 -17.64 1.15 24.60
N ILE A 33 -16.38 1.62 24.45
CA ILE A 33 -15.97 2.34 23.24
C ILE A 33 -16.02 1.41 22.03
N TRP A 34 -15.69 0.14 22.23
CA TRP A 34 -15.78 -0.85 21.16
C TRP A 34 -17.22 -1.05 20.66
N GLN A 35 -18.20 -1.14 21.56
CA GLN A 35 -19.60 -1.28 21.18
C GLN A 35 -20.09 -0.10 20.31
N GLU A 36 -19.65 1.13 20.63
CA GLU A 36 -19.97 2.29 19.82
C GLU A 36 -19.32 2.20 18.43
N VAL A 37 -18.02 1.85 18.38
CA VAL A 37 -17.30 1.69 17.10
C VAL A 37 -17.96 0.63 16.24
N GLU A 38 -18.31 -0.52 16.81
CA GLU A 38 -18.95 -1.62 16.10
C GLU A 38 -20.32 -1.21 15.55
N SER A 39 -21.13 -0.51 16.36
CA SER A 39 -22.42 0.03 15.94
C SER A 39 -22.29 1.02 14.78
N GLU A 40 -21.33 1.95 14.86
CA GLU A 40 -21.11 2.95 13.79
C GLU A 40 -20.56 2.32 12.50
N LEU A 41 -19.70 1.31 12.61
CA LEU A 41 -19.20 0.57 11.43
C LEU A 41 -20.33 -0.22 10.76
N ASN A 42 -21.18 -0.89 11.53
CA ASN A 42 -22.32 -1.62 11.00
C ASN A 42 -23.32 -0.68 10.32
N ALA A 43 -23.59 0.49 10.94
CA ALA A 43 -24.47 1.49 10.34
C ALA A 43 -23.88 2.07 9.04
N ALA A 44 -22.58 2.39 9.00
CA ALA A 44 -21.90 2.89 7.80
C ALA A 44 -21.94 1.86 6.65
N GLN A 45 -21.83 0.57 6.98
CA GLN A 45 -21.90 -0.51 6.01
C GLN A 45 -23.33 -0.73 5.49
N THR A 46 -24.33 -0.70 6.38
CA THR A 46 -25.74 -0.90 6.01
C THR A 46 -26.28 0.24 5.15
N GLU A 47 -25.83 1.47 5.44
CA GLU A 47 -26.26 2.70 4.73
C GLU A 47 -25.43 2.98 3.47
N ASP A 48 -24.40 2.17 3.17
CA ASP A 48 -23.40 2.40 2.09
C ASP A 48 -22.87 3.85 2.11
N ASN A 49 -22.56 4.36 3.31
CA ASN A 49 -22.20 5.74 3.54
C ASN A 49 -20.70 5.93 3.84
N PRO A 50 -19.84 6.12 2.82
CA PRO A 50 -18.41 6.30 3.02
C PRO A 50 -18.05 7.58 3.80
N ALA A 51 -18.90 8.61 3.77
CA ALA A 51 -18.64 9.84 4.52
C ALA A 51 -18.72 9.61 6.05
N ARG A 52 -19.61 8.73 6.49
CA ARG A 52 -19.73 8.32 7.89
C ARG A 52 -18.49 7.56 8.37
N LEU A 53 -17.99 6.67 7.52
CA LEU A 53 -16.75 5.96 7.80
C LEU A 53 -15.55 6.91 7.87
N HIS A 54 -15.49 7.90 6.96
CA HIS A 54 -14.44 8.91 6.97
C HIS A 54 -14.48 9.79 8.22
N ALA A 55 -15.66 10.18 8.69
CA ALA A 55 -15.82 10.95 9.92
C ALA A 55 -15.38 10.15 11.16
N LEU A 56 -15.62 8.84 11.18
CA LEU A 56 -15.18 7.95 12.25
C LEU A 56 -13.64 7.80 12.30
N LEU A 57 -13.00 7.78 11.14
CA LEU A 57 -11.53 7.65 11.02
C LEU A 57 -10.80 8.99 11.24
N ASN A 58 -11.42 10.10 10.91
CA ASN A 58 -10.87 11.45 11.01
C ASN A 58 -11.80 12.37 11.81
N PRO A 59 -11.91 12.16 13.13
CA PRO A 59 -12.70 13.07 13.95
C PRO A 59 -12.10 14.48 13.88
N THR A 60 -12.95 15.47 13.73
CA THR A 60 -12.55 16.89 13.69
C THR A 60 -11.75 17.22 14.94
N PRO A 61 -10.50 17.70 14.83
CA PRO A 61 -9.71 18.02 16.01
C PRO A 61 -10.43 19.11 16.83
N SER A 62 -10.64 18.84 18.11
CA SER A 62 -11.06 19.85 19.05
C SER A 62 -10.01 20.96 19.05
N ARG A 63 -10.42 22.23 18.83
CA ARG A 63 -9.53 23.39 18.77
C ARG A 63 -8.64 23.41 20.01
N ASP A 64 -7.35 23.34 19.77
CA ASP A 64 -6.32 23.45 20.78
C ASP A 64 -6.35 24.89 21.33
N SER A 65 -7.06 25.09 22.44
CA SER A 65 -6.95 26.32 23.23
C SER A 65 -5.81 26.07 24.23
N GLY A 66 -4.70 26.74 24.09
CA GLY A 66 -3.48 26.64 24.92
C GLY A 66 -3.65 26.91 26.41
N LYS A 67 -4.82 26.53 26.98
CA LYS A 67 -5.13 26.51 28.41
C LYS A 67 -4.99 25.09 28.96
N LYS A 68 -4.55 24.94 30.20
CA LYS A 68 -4.57 23.67 30.93
C LYS A 68 -5.95 23.02 30.79
N GLN A 69 -5.98 21.88 30.09
CA GLN A 69 -7.21 21.13 29.82
C GLN A 69 -7.81 20.63 31.14
N SER A 70 -9.12 20.77 31.26
CA SER A 70 -9.86 20.24 32.40
C SER A 70 -9.84 18.70 32.37
N PRO A 71 -10.02 18.02 33.52
CA PRO A 71 -10.08 16.54 33.54
C PRO A 71 -11.14 15.98 32.60
N ARG A 72 -12.25 16.72 32.38
CA ARG A 72 -13.31 16.35 31.45
C ARG A 72 -12.88 16.44 29.99
N GLU A 73 -12.14 17.47 29.62
CA GLU A 73 -11.59 17.62 28.27
C GLU A 73 -10.56 16.55 27.95
N GLN A 74 -9.71 16.21 28.93
CA GLN A 74 -8.76 15.10 28.81
C GLN A 74 -9.47 13.75 28.59
N ALA A 75 -10.54 13.47 29.31
CA ALA A 75 -11.32 12.26 29.15
C ALA A 75 -11.95 12.15 27.73
N ILE A 76 -12.45 13.28 27.19
CA ILE A 76 -12.99 13.35 25.84
C ILE A 76 -11.89 13.08 24.80
N LEU A 77 -10.70 13.65 24.96
CA LEU A 77 -9.56 13.42 24.05
C LEU A 77 -9.11 11.97 24.06
N VAL A 78 -8.98 11.36 25.25
CA VAL A 78 -8.65 9.94 25.40
C VAL A 78 -9.68 9.08 24.69
N ARG A 79 -10.97 9.32 24.96
CA ARG A 79 -12.07 8.57 24.34
C ARG A 79 -12.03 8.68 22.81
N SER A 80 -11.83 9.88 22.27
CA SER A 80 -11.73 10.13 20.84
C SER A 80 -10.54 9.40 20.22
N ALA A 81 -9.36 9.47 20.85
CA ALA A 81 -8.16 8.80 20.37
C ALA A 81 -8.27 7.26 20.39
N VAL A 82 -8.85 6.70 21.46
CA VAL A 82 -9.14 5.25 21.55
C VAL A 82 -10.13 4.83 20.47
N LYS A 83 -11.23 5.58 20.32
CA LYS A 83 -12.28 5.32 19.32
C LYS A 83 -11.72 5.34 17.90
N GLN A 84 -10.93 6.36 17.57
CA GLN A 84 -10.26 6.47 16.27
C GLN A 84 -9.31 5.29 16.00
N ARG A 85 -8.49 4.92 16.98
CA ARG A 85 -7.56 3.79 16.85
C ARG A 85 -8.28 2.47 16.67
N MET A 86 -9.36 2.23 17.43
CA MET A 86 -10.22 1.06 17.29
C MET A 86 -10.86 0.99 15.91
N ALA A 87 -11.44 2.11 15.46
CA ALA A 87 -12.06 2.21 14.14
C ALA A 87 -11.07 1.92 13.02
N ALA A 88 -9.88 2.51 13.07
CA ALA A 88 -8.82 2.27 12.07
C ALA A 88 -8.43 0.78 12.01
N LEU A 89 -8.19 0.15 13.16
CA LEU A 89 -7.85 -1.28 13.23
C LEU A 89 -9.00 -2.20 12.83
N ALA A 90 -10.24 -1.80 13.13
CA ALA A 90 -11.43 -2.55 12.76
C ALA A 90 -11.70 -2.46 11.26
N VAL A 91 -11.52 -1.30 10.63
CA VAL A 91 -11.61 -1.11 9.18
C VAL A 91 -10.51 -1.88 8.48
N GLU A 92 -9.26 -1.80 8.95
CA GLU A 92 -8.15 -2.60 8.44
C GLU A 92 -8.47 -4.11 8.51
N ARG A 93 -9.00 -4.56 9.63
CA ARG A 93 -9.42 -5.96 9.82
C ARG A 93 -10.63 -6.33 8.96
N HIS A 94 -11.59 -5.43 8.77
CA HIS A 94 -12.78 -5.65 7.93
C HIS A 94 -12.42 -5.68 6.44
N ALA A 95 -11.56 -4.76 6.01
CA ALA A 95 -11.00 -4.78 4.66
C ALA A 95 -10.25 -6.10 4.42
N LEU A 96 -9.44 -6.55 5.38
CA LEU A 96 -8.78 -7.85 5.34
C LEU A 96 -9.80 -9.01 5.30
N ALA A 97 -10.87 -8.94 6.07
CA ALA A 97 -11.92 -9.96 6.15
C ALA A 97 -12.78 -10.01 4.88
N LEU A 98 -13.10 -8.86 4.26
CA LEU A 98 -13.78 -8.79 2.96
C LEU A 98 -12.93 -9.42 1.85
N VAL A 99 -11.61 -9.19 1.88
CA VAL A 99 -10.66 -9.81 0.96
C VAL A 99 -10.45 -11.29 1.27
N THR A 100 -10.47 -11.71 2.54
CA THR A 100 -10.15 -13.07 2.97
C THR A 100 -11.34 -13.94 3.32
N GLY A 101 -12.52 -13.36 3.55
CA GLY A 101 -13.73 -14.08 3.97
C GLY A 101 -13.63 -14.77 5.34
N GLN A 102 -12.66 -14.38 6.17
CA GLN A 102 -12.49 -14.92 7.54
C GLN A 102 -12.21 -13.82 8.56
N VAL A 103 -12.93 -13.87 9.67
CA VAL A 103 -12.85 -12.89 10.78
C VAL A 103 -11.73 -13.22 11.78
N SER A 104 -11.25 -14.46 11.83
CA SER A 104 -10.10 -14.87 12.67
C SER A 104 -9.59 -16.26 12.28
N GLY A 105 -8.29 -16.45 12.29
CA GLY A 105 -7.62 -17.73 12.08
C GLY A 105 -6.22 -17.58 11.48
N LYS A 106 -5.31 -18.49 11.80
CA LYS A 106 -4.05 -18.63 11.06
C LYS A 106 -4.39 -19.16 9.67
N VAL A 107 -4.17 -18.33 8.65
CA VAL A 107 -4.33 -18.78 7.27
C VAL A 107 -3.23 -19.79 6.96
N ARG A 108 -3.62 -21.04 6.71
CA ARG A 108 -2.74 -22.09 6.20
C ARG A 108 -3.17 -22.40 4.78
N PHE A 109 -2.29 -22.15 3.81
CA PHE A 109 -2.46 -22.77 2.50
C PHE A 109 -2.36 -24.28 2.67
N ASN A 110 -3.27 -25.04 2.03
CA ASN A 110 -3.03 -26.47 1.90
C ASN A 110 -1.80 -26.68 0.98
N LEU A 111 -1.13 -27.82 1.13
CA LEU A 111 0.11 -28.11 0.39
C LEU A 111 -0.04 -27.93 -1.12
N PHE A 112 -1.17 -28.31 -1.69
CA PHE A 112 -1.42 -28.21 -3.12
C PHE A 112 -1.54 -26.74 -3.60
N ASN A 113 -2.39 -25.93 -2.96
CA ASN A 113 -2.55 -24.53 -3.31
C ASN A 113 -1.26 -23.73 -3.08
N GLY A 114 -0.55 -24.01 -1.98
CA GLY A 114 0.74 -23.38 -1.67
C GLY A 114 1.80 -23.70 -2.72
N MET A 115 1.93 -24.96 -3.11
CA MET A 115 2.89 -25.40 -4.13
C MET A 115 2.56 -24.83 -5.50
N LEU A 116 1.26 -24.75 -5.86
CA LEU A 116 0.83 -24.20 -7.14
C LEU A 116 1.09 -22.69 -7.21
N ALA A 117 0.74 -21.94 -6.16
CA ALA A 117 1.03 -20.52 -6.06
C ALA A 117 2.55 -20.25 -6.08
N GLN A 118 3.33 -21.05 -5.34
CA GLN A 118 4.78 -20.97 -5.34
C GLN A 118 5.37 -21.17 -6.73
N ARG A 119 4.96 -22.22 -7.43
CA ARG A 119 5.44 -22.50 -8.79
C ARG A 119 5.02 -21.45 -9.81
N LEU A 120 3.84 -20.87 -9.64
CA LEU A 120 3.29 -19.90 -10.58
C LEU A 120 3.95 -18.52 -10.44
N LEU A 121 4.17 -18.05 -9.20
CA LEU A 121 4.48 -16.65 -8.90
C LEU A 121 5.92 -16.41 -8.42
N PHE A 122 6.55 -17.44 -7.85
CA PHE A 122 7.86 -17.31 -7.21
C PHE A 122 8.89 -18.23 -7.85
N LYS A 123 10.15 -17.82 -7.74
CA LYS A 123 11.31 -18.63 -8.12
C LYS A 123 11.72 -19.51 -6.94
N GLN A 124 12.01 -18.88 -5.81
CA GLN A 124 12.36 -19.54 -4.55
C GLN A 124 11.92 -18.65 -3.38
N GLY A 125 11.35 -19.23 -2.32
CA GLY A 125 10.85 -18.46 -1.18
C GLY A 125 9.85 -17.39 -1.62
N PHE A 126 10.12 -16.13 -1.30
CA PHE A 126 9.32 -14.97 -1.74
C PHE A 126 9.94 -14.22 -2.91
N GLU A 127 11.01 -14.74 -3.52
CA GLU A 127 11.59 -14.14 -4.73
C GLU A 127 10.60 -14.26 -5.89
N ARG A 128 10.04 -13.12 -6.31
CA ARG A 128 9.10 -13.06 -7.43
C ARG A 128 9.81 -13.38 -8.76
N LYS A 129 9.08 -13.98 -9.69
CA LYS A 129 9.53 -14.18 -11.07
C LYS A 129 8.55 -13.51 -12.04
N PRO A 130 8.99 -13.21 -13.28
CA PRO A 130 8.07 -12.80 -14.34
C PRO A 130 7.04 -13.89 -14.60
N VAL A 131 5.75 -13.54 -14.54
CA VAL A 131 4.65 -14.51 -14.61
C VAL A 131 4.20 -14.70 -16.06
N SER A 132 4.16 -15.95 -16.53
CA SER A 132 3.56 -16.26 -17.83
C SER A 132 2.03 -16.14 -17.74
N LEU A 133 1.42 -15.28 -18.57
CA LEU A 133 -0.03 -15.09 -18.62
C LEU A 133 -0.79 -16.38 -19.00
N PHE A 134 -0.20 -17.19 -19.88
CA PHE A 134 -0.80 -18.46 -20.28
C PHE A 134 -0.97 -19.39 -19.07
N TRP A 135 0.13 -19.66 -18.36
CA TRP A 135 0.10 -20.51 -17.17
C TRP A 135 -0.70 -19.89 -16.03
N PHE A 136 -0.67 -18.56 -15.90
CA PHE A 136 -1.48 -17.88 -14.91
C PHE A 136 -2.98 -18.08 -15.17
N LYS A 137 -3.46 -17.83 -16.38
CA LYS A 137 -4.87 -18.00 -16.75
C LYS A 137 -5.34 -19.45 -16.58
N LEU A 138 -4.45 -20.43 -16.85
CA LEU A 138 -4.77 -21.85 -16.73
C LEU A 138 -4.82 -22.31 -15.27
N LEU A 139 -3.85 -21.91 -14.44
CA LEU A 139 -3.63 -22.45 -13.10
C LEU A 139 -4.27 -21.62 -11.98
N TRP A 140 -4.41 -20.30 -12.19
CA TRP A 140 -4.97 -19.39 -11.17
C TRP A 140 -6.40 -19.76 -10.74
N PRO A 141 -7.31 -20.16 -11.61
CA PRO A 141 -8.65 -20.61 -11.22
C PRO A 141 -8.63 -21.85 -10.32
N LEU A 142 -7.60 -22.68 -10.41
CA LEU A 142 -7.45 -23.90 -9.59
C LEU A 142 -6.98 -23.62 -8.17
N ILE A 143 -6.50 -22.41 -7.88
CA ILE A 143 -6.08 -22.00 -6.56
C ILE A 143 -7.31 -21.50 -5.78
N TRP A 144 -7.98 -22.38 -5.07
CA TRP A 144 -9.22 -22.05 -4.34
C TRP A 144 -8.98 -21.05 -3.20
N GLN A 145 -7.77 -21.05 -2.64
CA GLN A 145 -7.37 -20.16 -1.54
C GLN A 145 -6.66 -18.89 -2.02
N LYS A 146 -6.76 -18.54 -3.30
CA LYS A 146 -6.07 -17.37 -3.91
C LYS A 146 -6.35 -16.05 -3.17
N ARG A 147 -7.55 -15.88 -2.60
CA ARG A 147 -7.94 -14.72 -1.79
C ARG A 147 -7.05 -14.49 -0.57
N PHE A 148 -6.36 -15.53 -0.08
CA PHE A 148 -5.48 -15.42 1.06
C PHE A 148 -4.04 -15.11 0.69
N LEU A 149 -3.69 -15.16 -0.61
CA LEU A 149 -2.33 -14.97 -1.06
C LEU A 149 -1.85 -13.54 -0.78
N MET A 150 -2.60 -12.54 -1.24
CA MET A 150 -2.18 -11.14 -1.12
C MET A 150 -1.99 -10.71 0.35
N PRO A 151 -2.91 -10.96 1.29
CA PRO A 151 -2.70 -10.67 2.70
C PRO A 151 -1.47 -11.31 3.33
N LEU A 152 -1.01 -12.45 2.78
CA LEU A 152 0.22 -13.10 3.24
C LEU A 152 1.47 -12.40 2.73
N VAL A 153 1.49 -12.05 1.44
CA VAL A 153 2.68 -11.50 0.78
C VAL A 153 2.83 -9.99 0.98
N GLU A 154 1.75 -9.25 1.20
CA GLU A 154 1.78 -7.82 1.56
C GLU A 154 2.62 -7.55 2.82
N ARG A 155 2.60 -8.49 3.78
CA ARG A 155 3.45 -8.42 4.98
C ARG A 155 4.94 -8.46 4.66
N LYS A 156 5.30 -8.87 3.45
CA LYS A 156 6.65 -8.92 2.89
C LYS A 156 6.89 -7.84 1.84
N GLY A 157 6.04 -6.80 1.82
CA GLY A 157 6.14 -5.70 0.86
C GLY A 157 5.80 -6.08 -0.59
N ILE A 158 5.12 -7.22 -0.81
CA ILE A 158 4.72 -7.65 -2.15
C ILE A 158 3.26 -7.25 -2.37
N TYR A 159 3.03 -6.25 -3.20
CA TYR A 159 1.70 -5.70 -3.47
C TYR A 159 1.10 -6.20 -4.79
N CYS A 160 1.92 -6.66 -5.72
CA CYS A 160 1.48 -7.24 -7.00
C CYS A 160 2.53 -8.15 -7.61
N PHE A 161 2.14 -8.81 -8.70
CA PHE A 161 3.05 -9.58 -9.55
C PHE A 161 3.00 -9.02 -10.97
N TYR A 162 4.11 -9.14 -11.69
CA TYR A 162 4.26 -8.61 -13.04
C TYR A 162 4.24 -9.75 -14.05
N SER A 163 3.36 -9.66 -15.06
CA SER A 163 3.41 -10.61 -16.16
C SER A 163 4.64 -10.35 -17.06
N GLN A 164 5.11 -11.39 -17.75
CA GLN A 164 6.16 -11.24 -18.77
C GLN A 164 5.77 -10.19 -19.81
N THR A 165 4.52 -10.24 -20.28
CA THR A 165 3.97 -9.28 -21.25
C THR A 165 4.01 -7.85 -20.74
N LEU A 166 3.67 -7.61 -19.45
CA LEU A 166 3.79 -6.29 -18.86
C LEU A 166 5.22 -5.78 -18.92
N ILE A 167 6.17 -6.60 -18.51
CA ILE A 167 7.59 -6.23 -18.50
C ILE A 167 8.08 -5.91 -19.90
N ASP A 168 7.68 -6.71 -20.90
CA ASP A 168 8.06 -6.49 -22.31
C ASP A 168 7.46 -5.19 -22.86
N GLN A 169 6.18 -4.88 -22.54
CA GLN A 169 5.55 -3.64 -22.96
C GLN A 169 6.14 -2.42 -22.25
N LEU A 170 6.42 -2.52 -20.93
CA LEU A 170 7.12 -1.46 -20.21
C LEU A 170 8.51 -1.22 -20.77
N ALA A 171 9.29 -2.27 -21.06
CA ALA A 171 10.61 -2.13 -21.65
C ALA A 171 10.54 -1.44 -23.03
N THR A 172 9.54 -1.77 -23.84
CA THR A 172 9.30 -1.12 -25.13
C THR A 172 8.92 0.34 -24.96
N LEU A 173 8.01 0.65 -24.02
CA LEU A 173 7.57 2.02 -23.71
C LEU A 173 8.73 2.89 -23.20
N ILE A 174 9.59 2.32 -22.36
CA ILE A 174 10.79 3.01 -21.82
C ILE A 174 11.83 3.23 -22.91
N GLY A 175 12.08 2.23 -23.74
CA GLY A 175 13.09 2.26 -24.79
C GLY A 175 14.51 2.39 -24.22
N ARG A 176 15.30 3.29 -24.82
CA ARG A 176 16.70 3.54 -24.42
C ARG A 176 16.86 4.71 -23.45
N ARG A 177 15.77 5.23 -22.92
CA ARG A 177 15.78 6.37 -21.99
C ARG A 177 16.34 5.97 -20.64
N LYS A 178 17.18 6.83 -20.07
CA LYS A 178 17.69 6.68 -18.71
C LYS A 178 16.54 6.67 -17.71
N SER A 179 16.43 5.62 -16.93
CA SER A 179 15.25 5.37 -16.10
C SER A 179 15.60 5.24 -14.63
N LEU A 180 14.64 5.54 -13.78
CA LEU A 180 14.73 5.48 -12.33
C LEU A 180 13.45 4.85 -11.76
N GLU A 181 13.57 3.82 -10.95
CA GLU A 181 12.49 3.35 -10.09
C GLU A 181 12.63 3.99 -8.71
N ILE A 182 11.58 4.70 -8.27
CA ILE A 182 11.48 5.34 -6.96
C ILE A 182 10.55 4.52 -6.07
N ALA A 183 10.86 4.44 -4.78
CA ALA A 183 10.16 3.58 -3.83
C ALA A 183 10.12 2.13 -4.33
N ALA A 184 11.29 1.66 -4.78
CA ALA A 184 11.45 0.39 -5.51
C ALA A 184 11.22 -0.85 -4.64
N GLY A 185 11.16 -0.69 -3.31
CA GLY A 185 11.02 -1.80 -2.39
C GLY A 185 12.14 -2.82 -2.54
N ASP A 186 11.80 -4.06 -2.89
CA ASP A 186 12.77 -5.13 -3.11
C ASP A 186 13.46 -5.09 -4.50
N GLY A 187 13.22 -4.06 -5.29
CA GLY A 187 13.82 -3.86 -6.61
C GLY A 187 13.41 -4.89 -7.68
N THR A 188 12.34 -5.64 -7.45
CA THR A 188 11.93 -6.72 -8.36
C THR A 188 11.59 -6.21 -9.76
N LEU A 189 10.87 -5.07 -9.89
CA LEU A 189 10.51 -4.54 -11.22
C LEU A 189 11.74 -4.06 -11.96
N THR A 190 12.64 -3.30 -11.31
CA THR A 190 13.93 -2.90 -11.88
C THR A 190 14.71 -4.11 -12.40
N ARG A 191 14.86 -5.17 -11.58
CA ARG A 191 15.58 -6.39 -12.00
C ARG A 191 14.97 -7.02 -13.25
N PHE A 192 13.64 -7.06 -13.37
CA PHE A 192 12.97 -7.60 -14.54
C PHE A 192 13.17 -6.75 -15.79
N LEU A 193 13.14 -5.42 -15.65
CA LEU A 193 13.38 -4.48 -16.74
C LEU A 193 14.85 -4.51 -17.20
N GLN A 194 15.80 -4.59 -16.26
CA GLN A 194 17.22 -4.76 -16.56
C GLN A 194 17.48 -6.05 -17.36
N ALA A 195 16.78 -7.15 -17.02
CA ALA A 195 16.84 -8.40 -17.79
C ALA A 195 16.30 -8.26 -19.22
N ARG A 196 15.60 -7.17 -19.56
CA ARG A 196 15.15 -6.79 -20.92
C ARG A 196 16.05 -5.73 -21.56
N GLY A 197 17.18 -5.39 -20.94
CA GLY A 197 18.13 -4.42 -21.46
C GLY A 197 17.77 -2.96 -21.19
N VAL A 198 16.81 -2.69 -20.29
CA VAL A 198 16.48 -1.32 -19.87
C VAL A 198 17.55 -0.78 -18.94
N GLU A 199 18.05 0.43 -19.22
CA GLU A 199 18.95 1.16 -18.33
C GLU A 199 18.13 1.81 -17.21
N ILE A 200 18.04 1.15 -16.06
CA ILE A 200 17.24 1.58 -14.94
C ILE A 200 17.97 1.38 -13.60
N THR A 201 17.85 2.37 -12.72
CA THR A 201 18.37 2.32 -11.34
C THR A 201 17.19 2.22 -10.37
N ALA A 202 17.31 1.41 -9.31
CA ALA A 202 16.33 1.31 -8.23
C ALA A 202 16.78 2.14 -7.03
N THR A 203 15.87 2.96 -6.48
CA THR A 203 16.08 3.71 -5.24
C THR A 203 14.89 3.57 -4.30
N ASP A 204 15.18 3.55 -2.99
CA ASP A 204 14.17 3.51 -1.94
C ASP A 204 14.75 4.18 -0.69
N ASP A 205 13.95 4.81 0.14
CA ASP A 205 14.41 5.46 1.38
C ASP A 205 14.69 4.47 2.52
N HIS A 206 14.32 3.21 2.32
CA HIS A 206 14.40 2.12 3.28
C HIS A 206 13.61 2.38 4.57
N SER A 207 12.47 3.07 4.44
CA SER A 207 11.61 3.43 5.59
C SER A 207 10.81 2.24 6.16
N TRP A 208 10.78 1.10 5.48
CA TRP A 208 9.99 -0.08 5.88
C TRP A 208 10.83 -1.35 6.11
N PRO A 209 11.90 -1.29 6.94
CA PRO A 209 12.85 -2.41 7.10
C PRO A 209 12.21 -3.67 7.73
N ASP A 210 11.12 -3.52 8.50
CA ASP A 210 10.40 -4.64 9.11
C ASP A 210 9.56 -5.45 8.11
N ARG A 211 9.32 -4.90 6.92
CA ARG A 211 8.47 -5.52 5.89
C ARG A 211 9.22 -5.87 4.62
N ILE A 212 10.19 -5.06 4.25
CA ILE A 212 10.90 -5.17 2.97
C ILE A 212 12.36 -5.52 3.27
N GLU A 213 12.82 -6.59 2.64
CA GLU A 213 14.23 -6.92 2.59
C GLU A 213 14.83 -6.20 1.36
N TYR A 214 15.62 -5.16 1.64
CA TYR A 214 16.24 -4.34 0.61
C TYR A 214 17.56 -4.98 0.15
N PRO A 215 17.67 -5.40 -1.13
CA PRO A 215 18.92 -5.90 -1.67
C PRO A 215 19.90 -4.75 -1.94
N ASP A 216 21.18 -5.04 -2.00
CA ASP A 216 22.26 -4.06 -2.29
C ASP A 216 22.08 -3.35 -3.65
N SER A 217 21.31 -3.95 -4.56
CA SER A 217 20.98 -3.35 -5.86
C SER A 217 19.97 -2.20 -5.76
N VAL A 218 19.29 -2.04 -4.62
CA VAL A 218 18.38 -0.92 -4.35
C VAL A 218 19.14 0.12 -3.51
N ILE A 219 19.44 1.24 -4.15
CA ILE A 219 20.22 2.32 -3.50
C ILE A 219 19.33 3.00 -2.46
N ARG A 220 19.84 3.07 -1.21
CA ARG A 220 19.16 3.84 -0.17
C ARG A 220 19.25 5.33 -0.46
N MET A 221 18.14 5.91 -0.91
CA MET A 221 18.05 7.32 -1.29
C MET A 221 16.59 7.76 -1.34
N ASP A 222 16.30 8.94 -0.80
CA ASP A 222 14.98 9.57 -0.96
C ASP A 222 14.72 10.00 -2.41
N ALA A 223 13.46 10.12 -2.76
CA ALA A 223 13.03 10.35 -4.14
C ALA A 223 13.55 11.69 -4.71
N GLU A 224 13.55 12.77 -3.92
CA GLU A 224 14.00 14.10 -4.38
C GLU A 224 15.51 14.08 -4.70
N THR A 225 16.31 13.50 -3.80
CA THR A 225 17.75 13.33 -4.02
C THR A 225 18.03 12.42 -5.20
N ALA A 226 17.25 11.35 -5.37
CA ALA A 226 17.38 10.43 -6.49
C ALA A 226 17.09 11.11 -7.83
N LEU A 227 16.01 11.88 -7.92
CA LEU A 227 15.65 12.66 -9.12
C LEU A 227 16.76 13.64 -9.51
N ARG A 228 17.29 14.41 -8.55
CA ARG A 228 18.38 15.36 -8.80
C ARG A 228 19.67 14.67 -9.26
N LYS A 229 20.05 13.59 -8.58
CA LYS A 229 21.33 12.89 -8.83
C LYS A 229 21.33 12.15 -10.16
N HIS A 230 20.23 11.47 -10.46
CA HIS A 230 20.17 10.61 -11.65
C HIS A 230 19.65 11.35 -12.88
N ALA A 231 18.92 12.47 -12.72
CA ALA A 231 18.29 13.23 -13.79
C ALA A 231 17.65 12.30 -14.85
N PRO A 232 16.70 11.43 -14.44
CA PRO A 232 16.12 10.42 -15.32
C PRO A 232 15.18 11.04 -16.35
N GLN A 233 15.08 10.41 -17.53
CA GLN A 233 14.04 10.72 -18.51
C GLN A 233 12.74 9.97 -18.23
N VAL A 234 12.86 8.76 -17.65
CA VAL A 234 11.70 7.96 -17.24
C VAL A 234 11.74 7.68 -15.75
N VAL A 235 10.64 7.90 -15.08
CA VAL A 235 10.44 7.48 -13.69
C VAL A 235 9.37 6.42 -13.63
N ILE A 236 9.59 5.39 -12.80
CA ILE A 236 8.62 4.36 -12.51
C ILE A 236 8.41 4.29 -11.01
N CYS A 237 7.17 4.10 -10.60
CA CYS A 237 6.84 3.80 -9.21
C CYS A 237 5.78 2.70 -9.17
N SER A 238 6.04 1.66 -8.40
CA SER A 238 5.09 0.57 -8.23
C SER A 238 4.54 0.55 -6.81
N TRP A 239 3.25 0.78 -6.68
CA TRP A 239 2.52 0.87 -5.42
C TRP A 239 3.05 1.95 -4.46
N PRO A 240 3.16 3.22 -4.94
CA PRO A 240 3.51 4.32 -4.06
C PRO A 240 2.49 4.43 -2.92
N PRO A 241 2.93 4.76 -1.69
CA PRO A 241 2.01 5.01 -0.58
C PRO A 241 0.96 6.04 -0.95
N ALA A 242 -0.25 5.87 -0.42
CA ALA A 242 -1.31 6.85 -0.65
C ALA A 242 -0.92 8.22 -0.08
N GLN A 243 -1.25 9.31 -0.80
CA GLN A 243 -1.00 10.69 -0.37
C GLN A 243 0.49 11.01 -0.08
N ASN A 244 1.42 10.27 -0.69
CA ASN A 244 2.84 10.57 -0.55
C ASN A 244 3.18 11.94 -1.13
N SER A 245 4.24 12.57 -0.62
CA SER A 245 4.67 13.90 -1.08
C SER A 245 5.68 13.87 -2.21
N PHE A 246 6.35 12.75 -2.44
CA PHE A 246 7.48 12.67 -3.37
C PHE A 246 7.05 12.63 -4.84
N GLU A 247 5.84 12.17 -5.16
CA GLU A 247 5.37 12.14 -6.55
C GLU A 247 5.23 13.54 -7.16
N ARG A 248 4.98 14.56 -6.34
CA ARG A 248 4.98 15.97 -6.78
C ARG A 248 6.32 16.39 -7.38
N GLU A 249 7.42 15.92 -6.81
CA GLU A 249 8.78 16.27 -7.27
C GLU A 249 9.10 15.67 -8.64
N ILE A 250 8.46 14.53 -9.00
CA ILE A 250 8.58 13.93 -10.33
C ILE A 250 8.04 14.92 -11.39
N PHE A 251 6.86 15.50 -11.15
CA PHE A 251 6.24 16.46 -12.10
C PHE A 251 7.03 17.76 -12.22
N ARG A 252 7.81 18.13 -11.19
CA ARG A 252 8.66 19.33 -11.17
C ARG A 252 10.02 19.12 -11.81
N THR A 253 10.47 17.87 -11.92
CA THR A 253 11.80 17.53 -12.44
C THR A 253 11.81 17.65 -13.95
N SER A 254 12.58 18.61 -14.49
CA SER A 254 12.59 18.96 -15.91
C SER A 254 13.09 17.84 -16.84
N SER A 255 13.99 16.97 -16.35
CA SER A 255 14.51 15.84 -17.14
C SER A 255 13.47 14.75 -17.37
N VAL A 256 12.41 14.66 -16.53
CA VAL A 256 11.42 13.59 -16.63
C VAL A 256 10.48 13.86 -17.80
N GLU A 257 10.50 12.98 -18.78
CA GLU A 257 9.64 12.99 -19.98
C GLU A 257 8.44 12.06 -19.79
N LEU A 258 8.64 10.96 -19.05
CA LEU A 258 7.66 9.90 -18.84
C LEU A 258 7.64 9.48 -17.36
N TYR A 259 6.45 9.43 -16.77
CA TYR A 259 6.25 8.84 -15.46
C TYR A 259 5.21 7.73 -15.54
N ILE A 260 5.55 6.53 -15.07
CA ILE A 260 4.72 5.33 -15.09
C ILE A 260 4.41 4.93 -13.64
N VAL A 261 3.13 4.81 -13.31
CA VAL A 261 2.67 4.40 -11.98
C VAL A 261 1.88 3.12 -12.10
N ILE A 262 2.29 2.11 -11.34
CA ILE A 262 1.50 0.90 -11.12
C ILE A 262 0.87 1.03 -9.73
N ALA A 263 -0.43 1.13 -9.65
CA ALA A 263 -1.16 1.48 -8.42
C ALA A 263 -2.47 0.70 -8.30
N SER A 264 -3.22 0.95 -7.25
CA SER A 264 -4.61 0.50 -7.12
C SER A 264 -5.55 1.41 -7.92
N GLN A 265 -6.62 0.84 -8.48
CA GLN A 265 -7.74 1.62 -9.00
C GLN A 265 -8.44 2.45 -7.91
N HIS A 266 -8.29 2.07 -6.65
CA HIS A 266 -8.86 2.78 -5.51
C HIS A 266 -7.91 3.91 -5.08
N ARG A 267 -8.33 5.16 -5.28
CA ARG A 267 -7.54 6.39 -5.04
C ARG A 267 -7.02 6.52 -3.60
N PHE A 268 -7.69 5.89 -2.64
CA PHE A 268 -7.29 5.93 -1.23
C PHE A 268 -6.19 4.91 -0.88
N ALA A 269 -5.93 3.93 -1.76
CA ALA A 269 -5.03 2.82 -1.46
C ALA A 269 -3.58 3.08 -1.89
N SER A 270 -3.36 3.84 -2.94
CA SER A 270 -2.01 4.15 -3.44
C SER A 270 -1.99 5.40 -4.33
N GLY A 271 -0.82 6.03 -4.40
CA GLY A 271 -0.55 7.20 -5.24
C GLY A 271 -1.06 8.53 -4.67
N ASN A 272 -0.53 9.62 -5.21
CA ASN A 272 -0.96 10.97 -4.83
C ASN A 272 -1.91 11.56 -5.87
N TRP A 273 -3.16 11.17 -5.80
CA TRP A 273 -4.21 11.60 -6.73
C TRP A 273 -4.45 13.10 -6.76
N ALA A 274 -4.19 13.81 -5.65
CA ALA A 274 -4.30 15.27 -5.62
C ALA A 274 -3.28 15.91 -6.57
N ASP A 275 -2.04 15.43 -6.55
CA ASP A 275 -0.99 15.93 -7.42
C ASP A 275 -1.19 15.46 -8.87
N TYR A 276 -1.73 14.25 -9.11
CA TYR A 276 -2.06 13.77 -10.46
C TYR A 276 -3.07 14.68 -11.18
N ILE A 277 -4.06 15.16 -10.45
CA ILE A 277 -5.10 16.04 -10.99
C ILE A 277 -4.60 17.49 -11.09
N ALA A 278 -3.79 17.94 -10.13
CA ALA A 278 -3.32 19.32 -10.07
C ALA A 278 -2.20 19.66 -11.06
N GLN A 279 -1.39 18.67 -11.47
CA GLN A 279 -0.29 18.87 -12.40
C GLN A 279 -0.81 19.27 -13.80
N LYS A 280 -0.06 20.13 -14.50
CA LYS A 280 -0.43 20.64 -15.84
C LYS A 280 0.62 20.33 -16.91
N SER A 281 1.78 19.85 -16.48
CA SER A 281 2.96 19.68 -17.34
C SER A 281 2.99 18.34 -18.08
N PHE A 282 2.08 17.42 -17.74
CA PHE A 282 1.99 16.10 -18.35
C PHE A 282 0.58 15.81 -18.83
N ASP A 283 0.48 15.10 -19.93
CA ASP A 283 -0.73 14.40 -20.32
C ASP A 283 -0.85 13.12 -19.48
N PHE A 284 -2.05 12.82 -19.01
CA PHE A 284 -2.34 11.72 -18.10
C PHE A 284 -3.27 10.72 -18.77
N GLU A 285 -2.84 9.47 -18.82
CA GLU A 285 -3.61 8.35 -19.36
C GLU A 285 -3.61 7.17 -18.37
N GLN A 286 -4.78 6.57 -18.19
CA GLN A 286 -4.95 5.30 -17.51
C GLN A 286 -5.02 4.19 -18.56
N THR A 287 -3.98 3.37 -18.66
CA THR A 287 -3.85 2.37 -19.71
C THR A 287 -4.47 1.05 -19.24
N GLU A 288 -5.69 0.76 -19.72
CA GLU A 288 -6.39 -0.47 -19.37
C GLU A 288 -5.63 -1.71 -19.86
N GLU A 289 -4.99 -1.61 -21.03
CA GLU A 289 -4.18 -2.68 -21.60
C GLU A 289 -3.05 -3.10 -20.65
N LEU A 290 -2.24 -2.16 -20.16
CA LEU A 290 -1.17 -2.44 -19.19
C LEU A 290 -1.73 -2.87 -17.84
N SER A 291 -2.83 -2.29 -17.41
CA SER A 291 -3.45 -2.60 -16.11
C SER A 291 -3.87 -4.05 -15.99
N ARG A 292 -4.41 -4.63 -17.06
CA ARG A 292 -4.80 -6.07 -17.13
C ARG A 292 -3.62 -7.04 -17.05
N LEU A 293 -2.40 -6.56 -17.23
CA LEU A 293 -1.17 -7.35 -17.19
C LEU A 293 -0.53 -7.41 -15.81
N VAL A 294 -1.00 -6.60 -14.87
CA VAL A 294 -0.65 -6.65 -13.44
C VAL A 294 -1.48 -7.73 -12.76
N LEU A 295 -0.84 -8.59 -11.96
CA LEU A 295 -1.46 -9.78 -11.40
C LEU A 295 -1.49 -9.75 -9.85
N PRO A 296 -2.46 -10.40 -9.22
CA PRO A 296 -3.66 -10.99 -9.83
C PRO A 296 -4.72 -9.93 -10.19
N PRO A 297 -5.66 -10.22 -11.10
CA PRO A 297 -6.69 -9.25 -11.53
C PRO A 297 -7.59 -8.75 -10.40
N GLU A 298 -7.81 -9.58 -9.39
CA GLU A 298 -8.66 -9.26 -8.23
C GLU A 298 -8.12 -8.08 -7.39
N LEU A 299 -6.86 -7.68 -7.59
CA LEU A 299 -6.29 -6.48 -6.94
C LEU A 299 -6.87 -5.17 -7.47
N GLY A 300 -7.49 -5.19 -8.65
CA GLY A 300 -7.89 -3.97 -9.32
C GLY A 300 -6.71 -3.02 -9.52
N SER A 301 -5.58 -3.56 -9.98
CA SER A 301 -4.40 -2.76 -10.30
C SER A 301 -4.65 -1.87 -11.50
N MET A 302 -4.02 -0.69 -11.50
CA MET A 302 -4.11 0.27 -12.58
C MET A 302 -2.71 0.77 -12.93
N VAL A 303 -2.45 0.88 -14.23
CA VAL A 303 -1.24 1.51 -14.75
C VAL A 303 -1.60 2.88 -15.31
N SER A 304 -0.98 3.90 -14.76
CA SER A 304 -1.11 5.28 -15.21
C SER A 304 0.19 5.74 -15.87
N VAL A 305 0.05 6.40 -16.99
CA VAL A 305 1.17 6.93 -17.79
C VAL A 305 1.02 8.43 -17.89
N PHE A 306 2.05 9.15 -17.50
CA PHE A 306 2.16 10.59 -17.61
C PHE A 306 3.25 10.93 -18.61
N THR A 307 2.90 11.56 -19.71
CA THR A 307 3.83 11.99 -20.76
C THR A 307 3.98 13.49 -20.73
N ARG A 308 5.23 14.00 -20.65
CA ARG A 308 5.47 15.44 -20.61
C ARG A 308 4.97 16.08 -21.90
N LYS A 309 4.22 17.18 -21.74
CA LYS A 309 3.76 17.99 -22.86
C LYS A 309 4.96 18.62 -23.56
N THR A 310 5.03 18.44 -24.86
CA THR A 310 5.92 19.23 -25.72
C THR A 310 5.35 20.65 -25.77
N GLY A 311 6.09 21.62 -25.21
CA GLY A 311 5.72 23.04 -25.25
C GLY A 311 5.76 23.60 -26.64
#